data_32968ed6a35456a240a97275f9183b19
#
_entry.id   32968ed6a35456a240a97275f9183b19
#
_cell.length_a   1.000
_cell.length_b   1.000
_cell.length_c   1.000
_cell.angle_alpha   90.00
_cell.angle_beta   90.00
_cell.angle_gamma   90.00
#
_symmetry.space_group_name_H-M   'P 1'
#
loop_
_entity.id
_entity.type
_entity.pdbx_description
1 polymer ?
#
loop_
_entity_poly.entity_id
_entity_poly.type
_entity_poly.pdbx_seq_one_letter_code
_entity_poly.pdbx_strand_id
1 'polypeptide(L)'
;MKTLILGFDSFDPVVFEEMVGKNQMPNFEKFFQQGGYSRLDVCSPPQTEVSWTSMATGVDPGGHGIFDFVHRDPATYAPYVSILRTEKTALGEQFVPPYTTKTFFEEAAELGYPATALWWPAMFPARPGLPVNTLPGLGTPDIRGQLGVGTLFTSEEETLKKTTVVKLATTGKNRFAAMLPGPQVNGQEGPRTISLPISLEILDQNSVRLTIGGQVLQLRLGQWSDIVELRFKAGLLLSVHGITRFIATSLSGLVRVYVLPLQIHPLHSSWHYASGSFSKKLWKEAGPHLTLGWPQDTTGLEEGCINDDQFLELCQSIFDRRIQILHYLMKDFHEGVLASIFDDLDRVQHMFFHNRMDVVEDWYRRLDRFVGEISAQVEGWSGKYRYLILSDHGFSSFGKKVHLNRWLLENGYLQMTDSGSDLSGVNWSRTCAYAVGLNSIYLNVAGREGQGIVSADEVENLLNEMKGKLLNWKDDDQTPIIQNIRLKHETFSGPYTRFGPDLVVGYAAGYRASAETGLGKVPATSLELNPDHWGADHCIDADLVPGVIFANRDLRDFGAISFRDIPFLAIGKHLDPTNIKPPSAAAGQGHKDLEERLKGLGYL
;
A
#
# COMPACT_ATOMS: atom_id res chain seq x y z
N MET A 1 26.54 15.58 -6.09
CA MET A 1 25.18 15.35 -6.60
C MET A 1 24.20 15.87 -5.55
N LYS A 2 23.13 16.57 -5.96
CA LYS A 2 22.06 17.03 -5.06
C LYS A 2 20.72 16.82 -5.75
N THR A 3 19.91 15.92 -5.23
CA THR A 3 18.63 15.51 -5.84
C THR A 3 17.54 15.48 -4.79
N LEU A 4 16.46 16.23 -5.00
CA LEU A 4 15.22 16.15 -4.23
C LEU A 4 14.17 15.46 -5.09
N ILE A 5 13.47 14.49 -4.50
CA ILE A 5 12.35 13.79 -5.15
C ILE A 5 11.13 13.90 -4.24
N LEU A 6 10.03 14.42 -4.76
CA LEU A 6 8.71 14.31 -4.15
C LEU A 6 7.92 13.27 -4.94
N GLY A 7 7.38 12.28 -4.28
CA GLY A 7 6.44 11.32 -4.85
C GLY A 7 5.03 11.63 -4.37
N PHE A 8 4.11 11.84 -5.30
CA PHE A 8 2.68 11.97 -5.02
C PHE A 8 1.97 10.75 -5.58
N ASP A 9 1.65 9.82 -4.69
CA ASP A 9 0.96 8.59 -5.04
C ASP A 9 -0.38 8.91 -5.72
N SER A 10 -0.64 8.31 -6.87
CA SER A 10 -1.89 8.48 -7.65
C SER A 10 -2.16 9.90 -8.19
N PHE A 11 -1.13 10.70 -8.45
CA PHE A 11 -1.36 12.03 -9.06
C PHE A 11 -1.73 11.85 -10.54
N ASP A 12 -3.03 11.91 -10.82
CA ASP A 12 -3.60 11.63 -12.14
C ASP A 12 -3.36 12.77 -13.13
N PRO A 13 -2.81 12.48 -14.34
CA PRO A 13 -2.53 13.50 -15.33
C PRO A 13 -3.78 14.15 -15.93
N VAL A 14 -4.91 13.44 -16.01
CA VAL A 14 -6.13 13.99 -16.60
C VAL A 14 -6.72 15.05 -15.67
N VAL A 15 -6.84 14.75 -14.38
CA VAL A 15 -7.29 15.71 -13.37
C VAL A 15 -6.36 16.91 -13.32
N PHE A 16 -5.04 16.66 -13.32
CA PHE A 16 -4.04 17.74 -13.32
C PHE A 16 -4.17 18.66 -14.53
N GLU A 17 -4.20 18.12 -15.74
CA GLU A 17 -4.26 18.88 -16.99
C GLU A 17 -5.57 19.71 -17.08
N GLU A 18 -6.71 19.15 -16.61
CA GLU A 18 -7.96 19.89 -16.50
C GLU A 18 -7.87 21.06 -15.51
N MET A 19 -7.24 20.84 -14.33
CA MET A 19 -7.09 21.88 -13.32
C MET A 19 -6.11 22.98 -13.76
N VAL A 20 -5.05 22.65 -14.51
CA VAL A 20 -4.18 23.64 -15.17
C VAL A 20 -4.99 24.45 -16.17
N GLY A 21 -5.81 23.82 -17.01
CA GLY A 21 -6.70 24.52 -17.94
C GLY A 21 -7.70 25.49 -17.26
N LYS A 22 -8.02 25.24 -16.00
CA LYS A 22 -8.85 26.10 -15.13
C LYS A 22 -8.04 27.14 -14.32
N ASN A 23 -6.72 27.24 -14.51
CA ASN A 23 -5.77 28.08 -13.75
C ASN A 23 -5.78 27.80 -12.22
N GLN A 24 -5.94 26.54 -11.81
CA GLN A 24 -6.02 26.14 -10.41
C GLN A 24 -4.72 25.52 -9.86
N MET A 25 -3.70 25.34 -10.71
CA MET A 25 -2.42 24.70 -10.38
C MET A 25 -1.22 25.59 -10.76
N PRO A 26 -1.12 26.84 -10.24
CA PRO A 26 -0.15 27.83 -10.72
C PRO A 26 1.32 27.47 -10.45
N ASN A 27 1.62 26.62 -9.46
CA ASN A 27 2.99 26.22 -9.15
C ASN A 27 3.45 25.03 -10.02
N PHE A 28 2.59 24.08 -10.27
CA PHE A 28 2.87 22.99 -11.23
C PHE A 28 2.89 23.52 -12.68
N GLU A 29 2.05 24.49 -13.01
CA GLU A 29 2.02 25.10 -14.35
C GLU A 29 3.38 25.67 -14.77
N LYS A 30 4.22 26.14 -13.82
CA LYS A 30 5.59 26.60 -14.12
C LYS A 30 6.45 25.49 -14.73
N PHE A 31 6.35 24.25 -14.22
CA PHE A 31 7.03 23.11 -14.81
C PHE A 31 6.52 22.83 -16.23
N PHE A 32 5.22 22.85 -16.42
CA PHE A 32 4.58 22.64 -17.71
C PHE A 32 5.08 23.66 -18.75
N GLN A 33 5.08 24.95 -18.40
CA GLN A 33 5.56 26.02 -19.28
C GLN A 33 7.05 25.90 -19.64
N GLN A 34 7.87 25.37 -18.75
CA GLN A 34 9.31 25.18 -18.95
C GLN A 34 9.65 23.88 -19.70
N GLY A 35 8.66 23.09 -20.11
CA GLY A 35 8.87 21.77 -20.72
C GLY A 35 9.31 20.69 -19.71
N GLY A 36 9.18 20.96 -18.44
CA GLY A 36 9.54 20.06 -17.35
C GLY A 36 8.42 19.10 -16.91
N TYR A 37 7.39 18.89 -17.70
CA TYR A 37 6.31 17.95 -17.47
C TYR A 37 6.23 16.89 -18.56
N SER A 38 5.96 15.66 -18.17
CA SER A 38 5.57 14.56 -19.06
C SER A 38 4.63 13.59 -18.32
N ARG A 39 3.73 12.95 -19.04
CA ARG A 39 3.12 11.71 -18.58
C ARG A 39 4.21 10.65 -18.50
N LEU A 40 4.08 9.73 -17.54
CA LEU A 40 5.07 8.70 -17.25
C LEU A 40 4.48 7.32 -17.55
N ASP A 41 5.16 6.55 -18.40
CA ASP A 41 4.79 5.16 -18.63
C ASP A 41 5.10 4.32 -17.39
N VAL A 42 4.07 3.70 -16.83
CA VAL A 42 4.13 2.94 -15.60
C VAL A 42 4.20 1.44 -15.86
N CYS A 43 4.46 0.66 -14.81
CA CYS A 43 4.47 -0.79 -14.90
C CYS A 43 3.08 -1.36 -15.11
N SER A 44 3.02 -2.57 -15.64
CA SER A 44 1.81 -3.39 -15.64
C SER A 44 2.02 -4.59 -14.69
N PRO A 45 1.14 -4.72 -13.67
CA PRO A 45 0.01 -3.87 -13.32
C PRO A 45 0.43 -2.53 -12.68
N PRO A 46 -0.41 -1.47 -12.76
CA PRO A 46 -0.11 -0.15 -12.22
C PRO A 46 -0.48 -0.08 -10.72
N GLN A 47 0.19 -0.86 -9.92
CA GLN A 47 0.00 -0.93 -8.47
C GLN A 47 1.12 -0.18 -7.74
N THR A 48 0.83 0.46 -6.64
CA THR A 48 1.76 1.31 -5.88
C THR A 48 3.10 0.63 -5.59
N GLU A 49 3.07 -0.57 -4.99
CA GLU A 49 4.30 -1.31 -4.65
C GLU A 49 5.07 -1.78 -5.88
N VAL A 50 4.37 -2.10 -6.98
CA VAL A 50 4.98 -2.50 -8.25
C VAL A 50 5.68 -1.31 -8.91
N SER A 51 4.96 -0.20 -9.05
CA SER A 51 5.43 1.00 -9.76
C SER A 51 6.57 1.70 -9.01
N TRP A 52 6.43 1.94 -7.69
CA TRP A 52 7.50 2.57 -6.90
C TRP A 52 8.75 1.69 -6.80
N THR A 53 8.61 0.34 -6.73
CA THR A 53 9.76 -0.55 -6.77
C THR A 53 10.44 -0.52 -8.12
N SER A 54 9.67 -0.50 -9.20
CA SER A 54 10.21 -0.39 -10.56
C SER A 54 10.94 0.93 -10.79
N MET A 55 10.40 2.06 -10.29
CA MET A 55 11.08 3.37 -10.34
C MET A 55 12.37 3.36 -9.51
N ALA A 56 12.36 2.74 -8.33
CA ALA A 56 13.55 2.68 -7.49
C ALA A 56 14.68 1.85 -8.10
N THR A 57 14.34 0.79 -8.83
CA THR A 57 15.27 -0.20 -9.38
C THR A 57 15.56 -0.02 -10.88
N GLY A 58 14.72 0.71 -11.61
CA GLY A 58 14.83 0.87 -13.06
C GLY A 58 14.50 -0.39 -13.86
N VAL A 59 13.91 -1.41 -13.23
CA VAL A 59 13.54 -2.68 -13.88
C VAL A 59 12.05 -3.00 -13.66
N ASP A 60 11.48 -3.81 -14.56
CA ASP A 60 10.12 -4.30 -14.42
C ASP A 60 9.99 -5.41 -13.35
N PRO A 61 8.78 -5.89 -13.03
CA PRO A 61 8.55 -6.96 -12.05
C PRO A 61 9.37 -8.24 -12.26
N GLY A 62 9.71 -8.56 -13.50
CA GLY A 62 10.62 -9.69 -13.80
C GLY A 62 12.03 -9.50 -13.27
N GLY A 63 12.45 -8.25 -13.03
CA GLY A 63 13.73 -7.88 -12.45
C GLY A 63 13.73 -7.77 -10.93
N HIS A 64 12.61 -7.43 -10.28
CA HIS A 64 12.57 -7.25 -8.80
C HIS A 64 11.66 -8.24 -8.06
N GLY A 65 10.76 -8.95 -8.76
CA GLY A 65 9.96 -10.03 -8.19
C GLY A 65 8.66 -9.63 -7.50
N ILE A 66 8.26 -8.35 -7.53
CA ILE A 66 6.97 -7.87 -7.06
C ILE A 66 6.05 -7.70 -8.27
N PHE A 67 5.12 -8.65 -8.47
CA PHE A 67 4.24 -8.67 -9.65
C PHE A 67 2.83 -8.16 -9.37
N ASP A 68 2.42 -8.19 -8.10
CA ASP A 68 1.09 -7.85 -7.64
C ASP A 68 1.14 -7.70 -6.12
N PHE A 69 0.14 -7.09 -5.51
CA PHE A 69 0.04 -6.95 -4.06
C PHE A 69 -0.03 -8.31 -3.35
N VAL A 70 -0.80 -9.24 -3.92
CA VAL A 70 -0.86 -10.64 -3.48
C VAL A 70 -0.24 -11.52 -4.54
N HIS A 71 0.73 -12.30 -4.14
CA HIS A 71 1.40 -13.30 -4.97
C HIS A 71 1.06 -14.71 -4.49
N ARG A 72 1.47 -15.74 -5.24
CA ARG A 72 1.30 -17.15 -4.82
C ARG A 72 2.64 -17.87 -4.71
N ASP A 73 2.67 -18.91 -3.89
CA ASP A 73 3.71 -19.92 -3.94
C ASP A 73 3.32 -20.98 -5.01
N PRO A 74 4.11 -21.16 -6.07
CA PRO A 74 3.75 -22.09 -7.13
C PRO A 74 3.73 -23.55 -6.67
N ALA A 75 4.47 -23.92 -5.62
CA ALA A 75 4.50 -25.30 -5.12
C ALA A 75 3.22 -25.68 -4.37
N THR A 76 2.62 -24.72 -3.66
CA THR A 76 1.47 -24.94 -2.76
C THR A 76 0.20 -24.22 -3.21
N TYR A 77 0.30 -23.33 -4.19
CA TYR A 77 -0.75 -22.37 -4.64
C TYR A 77 -1.17 -21.35 -3.57
N ALA A 78 -0.58 -21.42 -2.38
CA ALA A 78 -0.94 -20.54 -1.27
C ALA A 78 -0.62 -19.08 -1.60
N PRO A 79 -1.58 -18.18 -1.45
CA PRO A 79 -1.34 -16.76 -1.63
C PRO A 79 -0.52 -16.18 -0.47
N TYR A 80 0.24 -15.10 -0.73
CA TYR A 80 0.98 -14.33 0.28
C TYR A 80 1.09 -12.85 -0.12
N VAL A 81 1.27 -11.98 0.88
CA VAL A 81 1.49 -10.54 0.65
C VAL A 81 2.90 -10.32 0.12
N SER A 82 3.03 -9.77 -1.10
CA SER A 82 4.32 -9.63 -1.80
C SER A 82 5.31 -8.73 -1.04
N ILE A 83 4.82 -7.70 -0.37
CA ILE A 83 5.60 -6.68 0.34
C ILE A 83 5.77 -6.94 1.84
N LEU A 84 5.19 -8.03 2.37
CA LEU A 84 5.28 -8.40 3.79
C LEU A 84 5.78 -9.85 3.92
N ARG A 85 6.97 -10.09 3.38
CA ARG A 85 7.59 -11.41 3.36
C ARG A 85 8.18 -11.77 4.71
N THR A 86 8.07 -13.05 5.07
CA THR A 86 8.67 -13.62 6.26
C THR A 86 9.51 -14.85 5.92
N GLU A 87 10.52 -15.11 6.75
CA GLU A 87 11.33 -16.33 6.69
C GLU A 87 11.39 -16.98 8.08
N LYS A 88 11.35 -18.31 8.13
CA LYS A 88 11.51 -19.07 9.37
C LYS A 88 12.99 -19.09 9.77
N THR A 89 13.29 -18.63 10.96
CA THR A 89 14.63 -18.68 11.56
C THR A 89 14.63 -19.52 12.83
N ALA A 90 15.79 -19.79 13.40
CA ALA A 90 15.90 -20.46 14.70
C ALA A 90 15.24 -19.65 15.84
N LEU A 91 15.06 -18.34 15.67
CA LEU A 91 14.43 -17.43 16.63
C LEU A 91 12.93 -17.18 16.34
N GLY A 92 12.36 -17.92 15.40
CA GLY A 92 10.97 -17.77 14.93
C GLY A 92 10.88 -17.12 13.55
N GLU A 93 9.69 -16.71 13.18
CA GLU A 93 9.42 -16.02 11.91
C GLU A 93 9.93 -14.58 11.96
N GLN A 94 10.63 -14.15 10.93
CA GLN A 94 11.20 -12.80 10.82
C GLN A 94 10.83 -12.18 9.47
N PHE A 95 10.54 -10.88 9.47
CA PHE A 95 10.33 -10.13 8.25
C PHE A 95 11.65 -9.98 7.48
N VAL A 96 11.59 -10.15 6.16
CA VAL A 96 12.71 -9.97 5.24
C VAL A 96 12.35 -8.97 4.14
N PRO A 97 13.34 -8.24 3.57
CA PRO A 97 13.08 -7.33 2.46
C PRO A 97 12.35 -8.02 1.31
N PRO A 98 11.30 -7.40 0.75
CA PRO A 98 10.47 -8.05 -0.28
C PRO A 98 11.20 -8.29 -1.60
N TYR A 99 12.26 -7.54 -1.88
CA TYR A 99 13.12 -7.70 -3.06
C TYR A 99 14.60 -7.44 -2.69
N THR A 100 15.51 -7.91 -3.55
CA THR A 100 16.98 -7.78 -3.35
C THR A 100 17.64 -6.95 -4.46
N THR A 101 16.91 -6.57 -5.49
CA THR A 101 17.38 -5.77 -6.60
C THR A 101 17.84 -4.40 -6.11
N LYS A 102 18.98 -3.95 -6.61
CA LYS A 102 19.61 -2.70 -6.20
C LYS A 102 18.78 -1.49 -6.61
N THR A 103 18.63 -0.54 -5.72
CA THR A 103 17.93 0.72 -5.97
C THR A 103 18.89 1.86 -6.32
N PHE A 104 18.38 2.94 -6.92
CA PHE A 104 19.20 4.13 -7.16
C PHE A 104 19.64 4.82 -5.86
N PHE A 105 18.98 4.60 -4.75
CA PHE A 105 19.43 5.06 -3.43
C PHE A 105 20.71 4.36 -3.00
N GLU A 106 20.76 3.05 -3.17
CA GLU A 106 21.94 2.23 -2.85
C GLU A 106 23.10 2.56 -3.79
N GLU A 107 22.80 2.75 -5.08
CA GLU A 107 23.80 3.18 -6.06
C GLU A 107 24.37 4.56 -5.71
N ALA A 108 23.52 5.53 -5.32
CA ALA A 108 23.98 6.83 -4.87
C ALA A 108 24.90 6.72 -3.64
N ALA A 109 24.55 5.87 -2.68
CA ALA A 109 25.32 5.64 -1.48
C ALA A 109 26.67 4.96 -1.78
N GLU A 110 26.73 4.00 -2.69
CA GLU A 110 27.99 3.38 -3.15
C GLU A 110 28.90 4.36 -3.92
N LEU A 111 28.30 5.35 -4.59
CA LEU A 111 29.04 6.45 -5.21
C LEU A 111 29.53 7.50 -4.17
N GLY A 112 29.29 7.27 -2.88
CA GLY A 112 29.71 8.14 -1.78
C GLY A 112 28.76 9.31 -1.49
N TYR A 113 27.55 9.30 -2.00
CA TYR A 113 26.55 10.33 -1.74
C TYR A 113 25.52 9.87 -0.70
N PRO A 114 25.20 10.70 0.31
CA PRO A 114 24.11 10.37 1.25
C PRO A 114 22.79 10.12 0.51
N ALA A 115 22.06 9.08 0.94
CA ALA A 115 20.75 8.78 0.38
C ALA A 115 19.72 8.61 1.50
N THR A 116 18.55 9.23 1.33
CA THR A 116 17.42 9.17 2.26
C THR A 116 16.13 8.91 1.50
N ALA A 117 15.43 7.83 1.89
CA ALA A 117 14.13 7.44 1.35
C ALA A 117 13.09 7.48 2.47
N LEU A 118 12.11 8.40 2.36
CA LEU A 118 11.03 8.57 3.31
C LEU A 118 9.74 8.01 2.71
N TRP A 119 9.10 7.09 3.45
CA TRP A 119 7.81 6.46 3.10
C TRP A 119 7.78 5.80 1.72
N TRP A 120 8.95 5.44 1.18
CA TRP A 120 9.02 4.71 -0.08
C TRP A 120 8.41 3.32 0.09
N PRO A 121 7.45 2.91 -0.79
CA PRO A 121 6.79 1.61 -0.73
C PRO A 121 7.76 0.43 -0.84
N ALA A 122 7.37 -0.71 -0.25
CA ALA A 122 8.12 -1.97 -0.29
C ALA A 122 9.56 -1.90 0.27
N MET A 123 9.85 -0.94 1.16
CA MET A 123 11.16 -0.81 1.82
C MET A 123 11.17 -1.33 3.28
N PHE A 124 10.12 -2.01 3.73
CA PHE A 124 10.10 -2.69 5.03
C PHE A 124 10.43 -4.19 4.89
N PRO A 125 11.25 -4.75 5.79
CA PRO A 125 12.13 -4.08 6.74
C PRO A 125 13.29 -3.34 6.05
N ALA A 126 13.84 -2.33 6.71
CA ALA A 126 15.02 -1.63 6.20
C ALA A 126 16.18 -2.61 6.03
N ARG A 127 16.87 -2.56 4.90
CA ARG A 127 17.97 -3.48 4.60
C ARG A 127 19.15 -3.24 5.54
N PRO A 128 19.64 -4.25 6.26
CA PRO A 128 20.76 -4.08 7.17
C PRO A 128 22.08 -3.82 6.41
N GLY A 129 22.92 -2.98 6.99
CA GLY A 129 24.28 -2.74 6.47
C GLY A 129 24.39 -1.82 5.25
N LEU A 130 23.28 -1.31 4.72
CA LEU A 130 23.30 -0.36 3.62
C LEU A 130 23.31 1.08 4.15
N PRO A 131 24.12 1.99 3.53
CA PRO A 131 24.25 3.37 3.98
C PRO A 131 23.12 4.27 3.45
N VAL A 132 21.88 3.76 3.44
CA VAL A 132 20.67 4.49 3.04
C VAL A 132 19.81 4.74 4.28
N ASN A 133 19.48 5.98 4.54
CA ASN A 133 18.53 6.35 5.57
C ASN A 133 17.11 6.02 5.07
N THR A 134 16.49 5.00 5.65
CA THR A 134 15.16 4.53 5.23
C THR A 134 14.15 4.73 6.34
N LEU A 135 13.04 5.40 6.03
CA LEU A 135 11.80 5.39 6.79
C LEU A 135 10.75 4.75 5.88
N PRO A 136 10.38 3.48 6.07
CA PRO A 136 9.59 2.74 5.10
C PRO A 136 8.13 3.20 5.06
N GLY A 137 7.50 3.10 3.88
CA GLY A 137 6.09 3.37 3.61
C GLY A 137 5.25 2.11 3.53
N LEU A 138 4.41 2.01 2.48
CA LEU A 138 3.52 0.88 2.23
C LEU A 138 4.27 -0.47 2.35
N GLY A 139 3.66 -1.39 3.11
CA GLY A 139 4.27 -2.67 3.52
C GLY A 139 4.80 -2.66 4.95
N THR A 140 4.85 -1.51 5.64
CA THR A 140 5.18 -1.47 7.07
C THR A 140 4.00 -1.96 7.91
N PRO A 141 4.14 -3.05 8.69
CA PRO A 141 3.04 -3.60 9.47
C PRO A 141 2.79 -2.82 10.78
N ASP A 142 1.70 -3.16 11.44
CA ASP A 142 1.43 -2.83 12.84
C ASP A 142 2.26 -3.71 13.82
N ILE A 143 2.13 -3.49 15.14
CA ILE A 143 2.85 -4.30 16.14
C ILE A 143 2.36 -5.76 16.24
N ARG A 144 1.30 -6.12 15.53
CA ARG A 144 0.77 -7.49 15.41
C ARG A 144 1.35 -8.21 14.19
N GLY A 145 2.08 -7.50 13.33
CA GLY A 145 2.60 -8.01 12.05
C GLY A 145 1.57 -8.02 10.93
N GLN A 146 0.50 -7.21 11.07
CA GLN A 146 -0.59 -7.06 10.10
C GLN A 146 -0.48 -5.70 9.41
N LEU A 147 -1.19 -5.50 8.30
CA LEU A 147 -1.20 -4.22 7.57
C LEU A 147 -2.17 -3.17 8.19
N GLY A 148 -2.54 -3.41 9.43
CA GLY A 148 -3.23 -2.47 10.30
C GLY A 148 -4.74 -2.71 10.41
N VAL A 149 -5.20 -3.04 11.62
CA VAL A 149 -6.63 -3.15 11.94
C VAL A 149 -6.93 -2.29 13.14
N GLY A 150 -7.87 -1.34 12.99
CA GLY A 150 -8.36 -0.51 14.07
C GLY A 150 -9.18 -1.28 15.10
N THR A 151 -9.48 -0.64 16.23
CA THR A 151 -10.31 -1.21 17.28
C THR A 151 -11.43 -0.24 17.64
N LEU A 152 -12.69 -0.70 17.54
CA LEU A 152 -13.87 0.05 17.97
C LEU A 152 -14.30 -0.44 19.34
N PHE A 153 -14.31 0.46 20.32
CA PHE A 153 -14.95 0.27 21.61
C PHE A 153 -16.38 0.81 21.53
N THR A 154 -17.37 -0.03 21.86
CA THR A 154 -18.79 0.33 21.79
C THR A 154 -19.57 -0.17 23.01
N SER A 155 -20.55 0.60 23.46
CA SER A 155 -21.42 0.20 24.58
C SER A 155 -22.53 -0.78 24.18
N GLU A 156 -22.77 -1.00 22.90
CA GLU A 156 -23.75 -1.93 22.35
C GLU A 156 -23.09 -3.09 21.61
N GLU A 157 -23.87 -4.09 21.22
CA GLU A 157 -23.39 -5.18 20.36
C GLU A 157 -23.29 -4.67 18.93
N GLU A 158 -22.08 -4.72 18.38
CA GLU A 158 -21.79 -4.42 16.97
C GLU A 158 -20.92 -5.53 16.38
N THR A 159 -21.04 -5.76 15.07
CA THR A 159 -20.18 -6.67 14.31
C THR A 159 -19.74 -5.98 13.03
N LEU A 160 -18.44 -5.87 12.83
CA LEU A 160 -17.79 -5.32 11.64
C LEU A 160 -16.99 -6.42 10.96
N LYS A 161 -16.76 -6.29 9.66
CA LYS A 161 -16.08 -7.33 8.86
C LYS A 161 -14.58 -7.37 9.09
N LYS A 162 -13.97 -6.19 9.20
CA LYS A 162 -12.51 -6.00 9.25
C LYS A 162 -12.04 -5.43 10.60
N THR A 163 -12.73 -4.43 11.14
CA THR A 163 -12.37 -3.76 12.41
C THR A 163 -12.63 -4.66 13.62
N THR A 164 -11.70 -4.66 14.57
CA THR A 164 -11.89 -5.35 15.86
C THR A 164 -12.91 -4.61 16.72
N VAL A 165 -14.01 -5.24 17.04
CA VAL A 165 -15.03 -4.67 17.94
C VAL A 165 -14.84 -5.19 19.36
N VAL A 166 -14.82 -4.27 20.34
CA VAL A 166 -14.70 -4.58 21.77
C VAL A 166 -15.86 -3.94 22.53
N LYS A 167 -16.69 -4.76 23.16
CA LYS A 167 -17.80 -4.28 23.99
C LYS A 167 -17.31 -3.63 25.27
N LEU A 168 -17.82 -2.46 25.57
CA LEU A 168 -17.61 -1.73 26.80
C LEU A 168 -18.50 -2.29 27.93
N ALA A 169 -17.88 -2.73 29.02
CA ALA A 169 -18.62 -3.13 30.24
C ALA A 169 -18.92 -1.89 31.09
N THR A 170 -20.18 -1.68 31.45
CA THR A 170 -20.58 -0.60 32.36
C THR A 170 -20.09 -0.90 33.78
N THR A 171 -19.31 0.02 34.35
CA THR A 171 -18.73 -0.11 35.71
C THR A 171 -19.32 0.89 36.70
N GLY A 172 -20.16 1.81 36.24
CA GLY A 172 -20.84 2.82 37.06
C GLY A 172 -21.60 3.83 36.20
N LYS A 173 -22.18 4.85 36.81
CA LYS A 173 -22.86 5.91 36.07
C LYS A 173 -21.81 6.62 35.17
N ASN A 174 -22.03 6.64 33.86
CA ASN A 174 -21.13 7.23 32.86
C ASN A 174 -19.72 6.65 32.87
N ARG A 175 -19.52 5.43 33.38
CA ARG A 175 -18.20 4.78 33.46
C ARG A 175 -18.23 3.42 32.80
N PHE A 176 -17.20 3.18 31.98
CA PHE A 176 -17.05 1.96 31.21
C PHE A 176 -15.61 1.44 31.30
N ALA A 177 -15.44 0.12 31.10
CA ALA A 177 -14.13 -0.52 31.05
C ALA A 177 -14.10 -1.58 29.95
N ALA A 178 -12.91 -1.81 29.41
CA ALA A 178 -12.64 -2.86 28.44
C ALA A 178 -11.14 -3.21 28.44
N MET A 179 -10.75 -4.11 27.54
CA MET A 179 -9.35 -4.45 27.27
C MET A 179 -9.02 -4.09 25.83
N LEU A 180 -7.97 -3.27 25.61
CA LEU A 180 -7.42 -3.05 24.26
C LEU A 180 -6.57 -4.25 23.89
N PRO A 181 -6.94 -5.04 22.85
CA PRO A 181 -6.14 -6.16 22.39
C PRO A 181 -4.81 -5.66 21.79
N GLY A 182 -3.71 -6.23 22.21
CA GLY A 182 -2.36 -5.93 21.72
C GLY A 182 -1.80 -7.07 20.86
N PRO A 183 -0.46 -7.17 20.73
CA PRO A 183 0.18 -8.20 19.96
C PRO A 183 0.06 -9.59 20.59
N GLN A 184 0.24 -10.63 19.76
CA GLN A 184 0.44 -11.98 20.24
C GLN A 184 1.88 -12.19 20.71
N VAL A 185 2.04 -12.95 21.77
CA VAL A 185 3.35 -13.37 22.28
C VAL A 185 3.34 -14.87 22.55
N ASN A 186 4.45 -15.53 22.36
CA ASN A 186 4.60 -16.95 22.69
C ASN A 186 4.60 -17.14 24.21
N GLY A 187 3.64 -17.88 24.73
CA GLY A 187 3.56 -18.30 26.12
C GLY A 187 3.97 -19.79 26.27
N GLN A 188 3.98 -20.27 27.52
CA GLN A 188 4.27 -21.70 27.79
C GLN A 188 3.21 -22.65 27.21
N GLU A 189 1.96 -22.17 27.10
CA GLU A 189 0.81 -22.94 26.61
C GLU A 189 0.46 -22.61 25.14
N GLY A 190 1.31 -21.85 24.43
CA GLY A 190 1.09 -21.41 23.06
C GLY A 190 0.94 -19.90 22.92
N PRO A 191 0.59 -19.40 21.72
CA PRO A 191 0.41 -17.97 21.47
C PRO A 191 -0.73 -17.38 22.31
N ARG A 192 -0.48 -16.25 22.96
CA ARG A 192 -1.51 -15.49 23.69
C ARG A 192 -1.50 -14.01 23.31
N THR A 193 -2.66 -13.40 23.21
CA THR A 193 -2.81 -11.96 23.02
C THR A 193 -2.60 -11.24 24.35
N ILE A 194 -1.66 -10.31 24.39
CA ILE A 194 -1.49 -9.40 25.54
C ILE A 194 -2.37 -8.18 25.34
N SER A 195 -2.99 -7.68 26.41
CA SER A 195 -3.95 -6.57 26.33
C SER A 195 -3.69 -5.52 27.40
N LEU A 196 -4.17 -4.30 27.17
CA LEU A 196 -4.13 -3.21 28.14
C LEU A 196 -5.53 -2.88 28.64
N PRO A 197 -5.72 -2.71 29.95
CA PRO A 197 -6.98 -2.23 30.49
C PRO A 197 -7.22 -0.78 30.05
N ILE A 198 -8.44 -0.51 29.62
CA ILE A 198 -8.95 0.81 29.27
C ILE A 198 -10.15 1.14 30.14
N SER A 199 -10.24 2.36 30.63
CA SER A 199 -11.44 2.87 31.29
C SER A 199 -11.85 4.21 30.72
N LEU A 200 -13.15 4.41 30.59
CA LEU A 200 -13.80 5.61 30.08
C LEU A 200 -14.71 6.21 31.15
N GLU A 201 -14.63 7.50 31.34
CA GLU A 201 -15.55 8.27 32.17
C GLU A 201 -16.10 9.44 31.33
N ILE A 202 -17.40 9.38 30.99
CA ILE A 202 -18.06 10.44 30.25
C ILE A 202 -18.18 11.66 31.17
N LEU A 203 -17.55 12.74 30.82
CA LEU A 203 -17.52 13.99 31.59
C LEU A 203 -18.73 14.86 31.26
N ASP A 204 -19.05 14.97 29.99
CA ASP A 204 -20.20 15.69 29.45
C ASP A 204 -20.56 15.15 28.05
N GLN A 205 -21.47 15.82 27.32
CA GLN A 205 -21.92 15.39 25.99
C GLN A 205 -20.81 15.46 24.91
N ASN A 206 -19.75 16.21 25.16
CA ASN A 206 -18.68 16.49 24.18
C ASN A 206 -17.30 16.00 24.62
N SER A 207 -17.18 15.40 25.81
CA SER A 207 -15.87 14.98 26.32
C SER A 207 -15.91 13.71 27.17
N VAL A 208 -14.85 12.92 27.04
CA VAL A 208 -14.63 11.69 27.78
C VAL A 208 -13.20 11.64 28.31
N ARG A 209 -13.03 11.24 29.56
CA ARG A 209 -11.74 10.88 30.15
C ARG A 209 -11.45 9.41 29.84
N LEU A 210 -10.34 9.18 29.16
CA LEU A 210 -9.85 7.84 28.85
C LEU A 210 -8.58 7.58 29.65
N THR A 211 -8.53 6.45 30.36
CA THR A 211 -7.34 6.00 31.09
C THR A 211 -6.83 4.70 30.49
N ILE A 212 -5.56 4.66 30.09
CA ILE A 212 -4.91 3.50 29.48
C ILE A 212 -3.42 3.48 29.80
N GLY A 213 -2.86 2.33 30.17
CA GLY A 213 -1.43 2.17 30.39
C GLY A 213 -0.83 3.10 31.47
N GLY A 214 -1.65 3.60 32.39
CA GLY A 214 -1.28 4.59 33.41
C GLY A 214 -1.32 6.06 32.94
N GLN A 215 -1.73 6.30 31.70
CA GLN A 215 -1.93 7.64 31.13
C GLN A 215 -3.40 8.03 31.23
N VAL A 216 -3.69 9.31 31.36
CA VAL A 216 -5.03 9.90 31.37
C VAL A 216 -5.12 10.88 30.22
N LEU A 217 -6.06 10.62 29.30
CA LEU A 217 -6.33 11.46 28.13
C LEU A 217 -7.72 12.06 28.30
N GLN A 218 -7.91 13.28 27.85
CA GLN A 218 -9.22 13.89 27.68
C GLN A 218 -9.51 13.99 26.18
N LEU A 219 -10.43 13.15 25.69
CA LEU A 219 -10.85 13.17 24.30
C LEU A 219 -12.07 14.11 24.15
N ARG A 220 -12.07 14.87 23.07
CA ARG A 220 -13.23 15.64 22.62
C ARG A 220 -13.96 14.85 21.53
N LEU A 221 -15.29 14.92 21.56
CA LEU A 221 -16.12 14.29 20.55
C LEU A 221 -15.72 14.76 19.16
N GLY A 222 -15.49 13.81 18.25
CA GLY A 222 -15.15 14.06 16.85
C GLY A 222 -13.72 14.53 16.59
N GLN A 223 -12.84 14.63 17.60
CA GLN A 223 -11.44 15.10 17.42
C GLN A 223 -10.44 13.99 17.72
N TRP A 224 -9.45 13.86 16.86
CA TRP A 224 -8.33 12.94 17.06
C TRP A 224 -7.44 13.38 18.23
N SER A 225 -7.04 12.43 19.06
CA SER A 225 -6.00 12.67 20.07
C SER A 225 -4.64 12.91 19.41
N ASP A 226 -3.68 13.44 20.17
CA ASP A 226 -2.27 13.31 19.83
C ASP A 226 -1.86 11.83 19.78
N ILE A 227 -0.64 11.55 19.28
CA ILE A 227 -0.07 10.20 19.30
C ILE A 227 0.13 9.76 20.74
N VAL A 228 -0.40 8.59 21.09
CA VAL A 228 -0.32 7.97 22.40
C VAL A 228 0.65 6.80 22.35
N GLU A 229 1.65 6.80 23.22
CA GLU A 229 2.62 5.72 23.37
C GLU A 229 2.08 4.66 24.33
N LEU A 230 2.06 3.40 23.92
CA LEU A 230 1.53 2.28 24.71
C LEU A 230 2.61 1.24 24.97
N ARG A 231 2.58 0.63 26.15
CA ARG A 231 3.51 -0.42 26.56
C ARG A 231 2.75 -1.67 26.99
N PHE A 232 2.88 -2.74 26.23
CA PHE A 232 2.32 -4.05 26.49
C PHE A 232 3.36 -4.94 27.19
N LYS A 233 3.08 -5.38 28.42
CA LYS A 233 3.97 -6.27 29.16
C LYS A 233 3.83 -7.71 28.65
N ALA A 234 4.88 -8.24 28.03
CA ALA A 234 4.93 -9.60 27.50
C ALA A 234 5.48 -10.62 28.53
N GLY A 235 6.12 -10.13 29.60
CA GLY A 235 6.72 -10.91 30.68
C GLY A 235 7.38 -10.00 31.70
N LEU A 236 8.23 -10.57 32.58
CA LEU A 236 8.92 -9.79 33.61
C LEU A 236 9.87 -8.73 33.03
N LEU A 237 10.59 -9.08 31.97
CA LEU A 237 11.60 -8.20 31.34
C LEU A 237 11.26 -7.80 29.90
N LEU A 238 10.25 -8.38 29.30
CA LEU A 238 9.88 -8.16 27.91
C LEU A 238 8.63 -7.27 27.81
N SER A 239 8.72 -6.25 26.96
CA SER A 239 7.58 -5.39 26.62
C SER A 239 7.56 -5.11 25.12
N VAL A 240 6.37 -5.06 24.54
CA VAL A 240 6.15 -4.56 23.18
C VAL A 240 5.62 -3.13 23.29
N HIS A 241 6.20 -2.23 22.53
CA HIS A 241 5.81 -0.83 22.52
C HIS A 241 5.11 -0.49 21.21
N GLY A 242 4.01 0.22 21.29
CA GLY A 242 3.25 0.69 20.15
C GLY A 242 2.86 2.15 20.30
N ILE A 243 2.41 2.73 19.20
CA ILE A 243 1.82 4.06 19.14
C ILE A 243 0.45 3.97 18.47
N THR A 244 -0.46 4.86 18.83
CA THR A 244 -1.78 4.97 18.21
C THR A 244 -2.40 6.34 18.44
N ARG A 245 -3.59 6.58 17.88
CA ARG A 245 -4.46 7.73 18.20
C ARG A 245 -5.86 7.24 18.52
N PHE A 246 -6.59 8.03 19.29
CA PHE A 246 -7.96 7.77 19.73
C PHE A 246 -8.88 8.86 19.23
N ILE A 247 -10.14 8.50 18.95
CA ILE A 247 -11.22 9.43 18.68
C ILE A 247 -12.50 8.95 19.35
N ALA A 248 -13.21 9.83 20.04
CA ALA A 248 -14.57 9.56 20.48
C ALA A 248 -15.54 9.97 19.37
N THR A 249 -16.31 9.02 18.84
CA THR A 249 -17.24 9.26 17.73
C THR A 249 -18.70 9.33 18.19
N SER A 250 -19.00 8.84 19.41
CA SER A 250 -20.31 9.01 20.05
C SER A 250 -20.19 8.94 21.59
N LEU A 251 -20.86 9.83 22.32
CA LEU A 251 -20.83 9.91 23.79
C LEU A 251 -22.22 10.04 24.44
N SER A 252 -23.30 10.00 23.66
CA SER A 252 -24.68 10.14 24.16
C SER A 252 -25.56 9.01 23.62
N GLY A 253 -26.20 8.28 24.54
CA GLY A 253 -26.94 7.07 24.23
C GLY A 253 -25.99 5.90 23.92
N LEU A 254 -25.48 5.81 22.72
CA LEU A 254 -24.41 4.91 22.29
C LEU A 254 -23.05 5.55 22.57
N VAL A 255 -22.15 4.85 23.28
CA VAL A 255 -20.76 5.28 23.48
C VAL A 255 -19.87 4.55 22.49
N ARG A 256 -19.13 5.31 21.67
CA ARG A 256 -18.17 4.78 20.69
C ARG A 256 -16.85 5.53 20.80
N VAL A 257 -15.76 4.77 20.95
CA VAL A 257 -14.37 5.28 20.88
C VAL A 257 -13.60 4.40 19.91
N TYR A 258 -13.06 5.02 18.89
CA TYR A 258 -12.24 4.34 17.88
C TYR A 258 -10.76 4.56 18.14
N VAL A 259 -9.98 3.53 17.84
CA VAL A 259 -8.52 3.48 18.04
C VAL A 259 -7.90 3.06 16.72
N LEU A 260 -6.98 3.87 16.18
CA LEU A 260 -6.19 3.49 15.02
C LEU A 260 -5.41 2.20 15.27
N PRO A 261 -4.99 1.49 14.22
CA PRO A 261 -4.08 0.36 14.36
C PRO A 261 -2.90 0.67 15.27
N LEU A 262 -2.46 -0.34 16.05
CA LEU A 262 -1.34 -0.22 16.98
C LEU A 262 -0.02 -0.28 16.21
N GLN A 263 0.60 0.86 15.95
CA GLN A 263 1.75 1.00 15.07
C GLN A 263 3.08 0.79 15.80
N ILE A 264 4.14 0.52 15.05
CA ILE A 264 5.49 0.30 15.57
C ILE A 264 6.00 1.59 16.24
N HIS A 265 6.53 1.46 17.47
CA HIS A 265 7.16 2.59 18.15
C HIS A 265 8.63 2.77 17.69
N PRO A 266 9.04 3.90 17.08
CA PRO A 266 10.37 4.06 16.49
C PRO A 266 11.54 3.89 17.48
N LEU A 267 11.34 4.23 18.75
CA LEU A 267 12.39 4.08 19.77
C LEU A 267 12.59 2.65 20.28
N HIS A 268 11.57 1.78 20.11
CA HIS A 268 11.47 0.49 20.78
C HIS A 268 11.13 -0.66 19.84
N SER A 269 11.34 -0.50 18.53
CA SER A 269 11.08 -1.57 17.56
C SER A 269 12.06 -2.74 17.75
N SER A 270 11.52 -3.96 17.78
CA SER A 270 12.28 -5.20 17.70
C SER A 270 12.58 -5.64 16.28
N TRP A 271 11.90 -5.10 15.31
CA TRP A 271 12.12 -5.32 13.88
C TRP A 271 13.04 -4.24 13.31
N HIS A 272 13.70 -4.53 12.20
CA HIS A 272 14.48 -3.54 11.46
C HIS A 272 13.52 -2.58 10.73
N TYR A 273 12.67 -1.87 11.52
CA TYR A 273 11.66 -0.95 11.01
C TYR A 273 12.30 0.10 10.09
N ALA A 274 13.38 0.73 10.52
CA ALA A 274 14.08 1.76 9.77
C ALA A 274 15.59 1.61 9.92
N SER A 275 16.37 2.30 9.08
CA SER A 275 17.82 2.18 9.10
C SER A 275 18.45 2.75 10.38
N GLY A 276 19.22 1.93 11.09
CA GLY A 276 20.05 2.30 12.23
C GLY A 276 19.36 3.16 13.29
N SER A 277 19.93 4.32 13.60
CA SER A 277 19.39 5.31 14.54
C SER A 277 18.51 6.38 13.89
N PHE A 278 18.29 6.33 12.57
CA PHE A 278 17.65 7.39 11.79
C PHE A 278 16.21 7.66 12.27
N SER A 279 15.37 6.63 12.37
CA SER A 279 13.99 6.82 12.86
C SER A 279 13.93 7.33 14.31
N LYS A 280 14.88 6.90 15.14
CA LYS A 280 15.01 7.38 16.53
C LYS A 280 15.38 8.87 16.59
N LYS A 281 16.27 9.31 15.68
CA LYS A 281 16.64 10.71 15.55
C LYS A 281 15.43 11.54 15.10
N LEU A 282 14.73 11.10 14.04
CA LEU A 282 13.54 11.80 13.55
C LEU A 282 12.44 11.92 14.62
N TRP A 283 12.17 10.83 15.36
CA TRP A 283 11.18 10.86 16.44
C TRP A 283 11.50 11.92 17.50
N LYS A 284 12.79 12.01 17.90
CA LYS A 284 13.24 12.94 18.95
C LYS A 284 13.33 14.39 18.49
N GLU A 285 13.79 14.62 17.26
CA GLU A 285 14.16 15.95 16.78
C GLU A 285 13.09 16.58 15.87
N ALA A 286 12.42 15.79 15.04
CA ALA A 286 11.30 16.26 14.20
C ALA A 286 9.92 15.99 14.82
N GLY A 287 9.86 15.17 15.88
CA GLY A 287 8.66 14.87 16.66
C GLY A 287 7.94 13.58 16.25
N PRO A 288 6.92 13.18 17.05
CA PRO A 288 6.15 11.95 16.83
C PRO A 288 5.45 11.92 15.47
N HIS A 289 5.46 10.75 14.85
CA HIS A 289 4.79 10.49 13.55
C HIS A 289 4.25 9.06 13.50
N LEU A 290 3.22 8.84 12.69
CA LEU A 290 2.65 7.52 12.45
C LEU A 290 3.61 6.68 11.58
N THR A 291 3.65 5.37 11.84
CA THR A 291 4.66 4.46 11.29
C THR A 291 4.09 3.31 10.48
N LEU A 292 2.77 3.13 10.48
CA LEU A 292 2.10 2.15 9.63
C LEU A 292 2.32 2.50 8.15
N GLY A 293 2.46 1.51 7.30
CA GLY A 293 2.60 1.72 5.86
C GLY A 293 1.34 2.29 5.19
N TRP A 294 0.19 2.19 5.86
CA TRP A 294 -1.09 2.76 5.45
C TRP A 294 -1.78 3.40 6.66
N PRO A 295 -1.34 4.59 7.09
CA PRO A 295 -1.83 5.21 8.32
C PRO A 295 -3.16 5.96 8.16
N GLN A 296 -3.58 6.31 6.92
CA GLN A 296 -4.88 6.88 6.60
C GLN A 296 -5.92 5.76 6.59
N ASP A 297 -6.74 5.67 7.64
CA ASP A 297 -7.57 4.51 7.94
C ASP A 297 -8.85 4.46 7.07
N THR A 298 -8.68 4.02 5.82
CA THR A 298 -9.78 3.78 4.88
C THR A 298 -10.76 2.71 5.37
N THR A 299 -10.26 1.68 6.07
CA THR A 299 -11.12 0.63 6.67
C THR A 299 -12.03 1.20 7.76
N GLY A 300 -11.50 2.07 8.63
CA GLY A 300 -12.30 2.73 9.65
C GLY A 300 -13.39 3.63 9.07
N LEU A 301 -13.13 4.28 7.94
CA LEU A 301 -14.13 5.06 7.20
C LEU A 301 -15.17 4.13 6.55
N GLU A 302 -14.74 3.10 5.83
CA GLU A 302 -15.62 2.19 5.10
C GLU A 302 -16.61 1.46 6.02
N GLU A 303 -16.17 1.11 7.23
CA GLU A 303 -17.00 0.43 8.24
C GLU A 303 -17.76 1.40 9.17
N GLY A 304 -17.71 2.71 8.91
CA GLY A 304 -18.44 3.72 9.69
C GLY A 304 -17.95 3.86 11.13
N CYS A 305 -16.68 3.51 11.39
CA CYS A 305 -16.03 3.81 12.67
C CYS A 305 -15.71 5.28 12.82
N ILE A 306 -15.38 5.93 11.70
CA ILE A 306 -15.15 7.37 11.53
C ILE A 306 -15.95 7.85 10.31
N ASN A 307 -16.22 9.14 10.25
CA ASN A 307 -16.89 9.79 9.10
C ASN A 307 -15.89 10.47 8.16
N ASP A 308 -16.40 11.02 7.03
CA ASP A 308 -15.61 11.69 6.00
C ASP A 308 -14.71 12.80 6.57
N ASP A 309 -15.28 13.69 7.41
CA ASP A 309 -14.54 14.82 7.98
C ASP A 309 -13.40 14.33 8.88
N GLN A 310 -13.65 13.31 9.71
CA GLN A 310 -12.66 12.71 10.61
C GLN A 310 -11.55 11.99 9.84
N PHE A 311 -11.89 11.34 8.73
CA PHE A 311 -10.91 10.72 7.83
C PHE A 311 -10.05 11.78 7.14
N LEU A 312 -10.65 12.85 6.60
CA LEU A 312 -9.94 13.93 5.94
C LEU A 312 -9.04 14.70 6.91
N GLU A 313 -9.48 14.91 8.17
CA GLU A 313 -8.64 15.48 9.24
C GLU A 313 -7.43 14.59 9.53
N LEU A 314 -7.63 13.26 9.58
CA LEU A 314 -6.54 12.29 9.76
C LEU A 314 -5.53 12.40 8.63
N CYS A 315 -5.97 12.35 7.36
CA CYS A 315 -5.13 12.50 6.18
C CYS A 315 -4.34 13.82 6.22
N GLN A 316 -5.02 14.95 6.51
CA GLN A 316 -4.37 16.25 6.62
C GLN A 316 -3.28 16.24 7.70
N SER A 317 -3.57 15.67 8.86
CA SER A 317 -2.60 15.62 9.97
C SER A 317 -1.35 14.78 9.65
N ILE A 318 -1.51 13.71 8.85
CA ILE A 318 -0.41 12.87 8.37
C ILE A 318 0.41 13.64 7.34
N PHE A 319 -0.24 14.25 6.36
CA PHE A 319 0.40 15.07 5.33
C PHE A 319 1.24 16.19 5.94
N ASP A 320 0.66 16.99 6.85
CA ASP A 320 1.35 18.09 7.53
C ASP A 320 2.57 17.59 8.32
N ARG A 321 2.45 16.44 8.97
CA ARG A 321 3.58 15.84 9.71
C ARG A 321 4.70 15.39 8.76
N ARG A 322 4.38 14.79 7.63
CA ARG A 322 5.36 14.41 6.61
C ARG A 322 6.08 15.63 6.03
N ILE A 323 5.36 16.72 5.76
CA ILE A 323 5.95 18.01 5.35
C ILE A 323 6.93 18.53 6.40
N GLN A 324 6.56 18.55 7.68
CA GLN A 324 7.43 19.00 8.76
C GLN A 324 8.74 18.18 8.84
N ILE A 325 8.66 16.87 8.67
CA ILE A 325 9.84 15.99 8.66
C ILE A 325 10.71 16.27 7.42
N LEU A 326 10.11 16.44 6.26
CA LEU A 326 10.85 16.81 5.05
C LEU A 326 11.57 18.15 5.22
N HIS A 327 10.89 19.19 5.71
CA HIS A 327 11.51 20.48 5.99
C HIS A 327 12.63 20.40 7.01
N TYR A 328 12.47 19.56 8.05
CA TYR A 328 13.53 19.32 9.03
C TYR A 328 14.79 18.76 8.34
N LEU A 329 14.66 17.77 7.46
CA LEU A 329 15.78 17.17 6.74
C LEU A 329 16.37 18.10 5.67
N MET A 330 15.56 18.93 5.02
CA MET A 330 16.01 19.88 4.00
C MET A 330 16.94 20.97 4.56
N LYS A 331 16.88 21.29 5.87
CA LYS A 331 17.75 22.30 6.50
C LYS A 331 19.23 21.98 6.34
N ASP A 332 19.58 20.69 6.49
CA ASP A 332 20.96 20.21 6.46
C ASP A 332 21.26 19.41 5.16
N PHE A 333 20.37 19.47 4.18
CA PHE A 333 20.53 18.75 2.92
C PHE A 333 21.41 19.52 1.94
N HIS A 334 22.70 19.18 1.89
CA HIS A 334 23.69 19.83 1.03
C HIS A 334 24.04 19.02 -0.22
N GLU A 335 23.98 17.68 -0.14
CA GLU A 335 24.29 16.76 -1.22
C GLU A 335 23.55 15.42 -1.08
N GLY A 336 23.59 14.60 -2.12
CA GLY A 336 23.02 13.26 -2.14
C GLY A 336 21.62 13.22 -2.72
N VAL A 337 20.83 12.24 -2.28
CA VAL A 337 19.43 12.04 -2.66
C VAL A 337 18.55 12.12 -1.43
N LEU A 338 17.55 12.99 -1.48
CA LEU A 338 16.46 13.05 -0.50
C LEU A 338 15.14 12.83 -1.24
N ALA A 339 14.44 11.75 -0.91
CA ALA A 339 13.16 11.42 -1.49
C ALA A 339 12.09 11.28 -0.42
N SER A 340 10.88 11.75 -0.69
CA SER A 340 9.72 11.66 0.22
C SER A 340 8.47 11.34 -0.58
N ILE A 341 7.76 10.26 -0.19
CA ILE A 341 6.47 9.88 -0.76
C ILE A 341 5.34 10.44 0.11
N PHE A 342 4.30 10.93 -0.54
CA PHE A 342 3.04 11.41 0.02
C PHE A 342 1.91 10.62 -0.63
N ASP A 343 1.31 9.71 0.12
CA ASP A 343 0.27 8.79 -0.34
C ASP A 343 -1.15 9.23 0.05
N ASP A 344 -1.28 10.43 0.60
CA ASP A 344 -2.57 10.93 1.10
C ASP A 344 -3.57 11.15 -0.03
N LEU A 345 -3.12 11.61 -1.22
CA LEU A 345 -3.99 11.81 -2.39
C LEU A 345 -4.60 10.48 -2.85
N ASP A 346 -3.81 9.43 -2.93
CA ASP A 346 -4.29 8.09 -3.29
C ASP A 346 -5.42 7.64 -2.36
N ARG A 347 -5.21 7.74 -1.03
CA ARG A 347 -6.20 7.34 -0.02
C ARG A 347 -7.50 8.14 -0.14
N VAL A 348 -7.38 9.43 -0.40
CA VAL A 348 -8.53 10.32 -0.65
C VAL A 348 -9.23 9.94 -1.96
N GLN A 349 -8.50 9.66 -3.02
CA GLN A 349 -9.10 9.29 -4.30
C GLN A 349 -9.84 7.96 -4.25
N HIS A 350 -9.34 6.95 -3.56
CA HIS A 350 -10.06 5.70 -3.36
C HIS A 350 -11.46 5.90 -2.77
N MET A 351 -11.59 6.85 -1.84
CA MET A 351 -12.84 7.08 -1.11
C MET A 351 -13.76 8.11 -1.78
N PHE A 352 -13.21 9.08 -2.53
CA PHE A 352 -13.97 10.26 -2.95
C PHE A 352 -13.98 10.52 -4.47
N PHE A 353 -13.10 9.93 -5.26
CA PHE A 353 -12.96 10.21 -6.69
C PHE A 353 -14.26 9.95 -7.48
N HIS A 354 -15.05 8.96 -7.08
CA HIS A 354 -16.27 8.55 -7.78
C HIS A 354 -17.49 9.46 -7.51
N ASN A 355 -17.51 10.23 -6.41
CA ASN A 355 -18.71 10.97 -5.97
C ASN A 355 -18.45 12.36 -5.36
N ARG A 356 -17.21 12.67 -4.98
CA ARG A 356 -16.81 13.92 -4.31
C ARG A 356 -15.54 14.51 -4.94
N MET A 357 -15.61 14.78 -6.25
CA MET A 357 -14.48 15.34 -6.99
C MET A 357 -14.02 16.71 -6.43
N ASP A 358 -14.92 17.45 -5.75
CA ASP A 358 -14.59 18.66 -5.02
C ASP A 358 -13.51 18.44 -3.95
N VAL A 359 -13.58 17.34 -3.22
CA VAL A 359 -12.58 16.93 -2.21
C VAL A 359 -11.25 16.57 -2.89
N VAL A 360 -11.28 15.83 -3.99
CA VAL A 360 -10.09 15.46 -4.75
C VAL A 360 -9.39 16.72 -5.30
N GLU A 361 -10.12 17.61 -5.98
CA GLU A 361 -9.56 18.87 -6.49
C GLU A 361 -8.97 19.75 -5.37
N ASP A 362 -9.54 19.74 -4.16
CA ASP A 362 -8.97 20.47 -3.03
C ASP A 362 -7.61 19.88 -2.61
N TRP A 363 -7.44 18.57 -2.66
CA TRP A 363 -6.15 17.93 -2.41
C TRP A 363 -5.11 18.28 -3.48
N TYR A 364 -5.48 18.33 -4.77
CA TYR A 364 -4.58 18.83 -5.83
C TYR A 364 -4.13 20.26 -5.55
N ARG A 365 -5.04 21.16 -5.14
CA ARG A 365 -4.69 22.53 -4.76
C ARG A 365 -3.76 22.60 -3.54
N ARG A 366 -3.87 21.64 -2.60
CA ARG A 366 -2.94 21.53 -1.45
C ARG A 366 -1.55 21.11 -1.91
N LEU A 367 -1.47 20.12 -2.78
CA LEU A 367 -0.19 19.69 -3.38
C LEU A 367 0.45 20.83 -4.18
N ASP A 368 -0.33 21.60 -4.93
CA ASP A 368 0.18 22.76 -5.66
C ASP A 368 0.81 23.81 -4.73
N ARG A 369 0.14 24.16 -3.63
CA ARG A 369 0.71 25.07 -2.63
C ARG A 369 2.00 24.52 -2.02
N PHE A 370 2.00 23.26 -1.64
CA PHE A 370 3.18 22.59 -1.09
C PHE A 370 4.35 22.59 -2.08
N VAL A 371 4.10 22.27 -3.35
CA VAL A 371 5.13 22.34 -4.41
C VAL A 371 5.64 23.77 -4.57
N GLY A 372 4.79 24.78 -4.46
CA GLY A 372 5.20 26.19 -4.47
C GLY A 372 6.17 26.54 -3.33
N GLU A 373 5.89 26.05 -2.12
CA GLU A 373 6.76 26.25 -0.94
C GLU A 373 8.12 25.56 -1.13
N ILE A 374 8.14 24.31 -1.59
CA ILE A 374 9.38 23.57 -1.84
C ILE A 374 10.17 24.20 -3.00
N SER A 375 9.51 24.58 -4.08
CA SER A 375 10.14 25.24 -5.23
C SER A 375 10.87 26.51 -4.82
N ALA A 376 10.25 27.36 -4.01
CA ALA A 376 10.90 28.56 -3.47
C ALA A 376 12.15 28.26 -2.62
N GLN A 377 12.15 27.14 -1.89
CA GLN A 377 13.31 26.72 -1.11
C GLN A 377 14.44 26.19 -2.00
N VAL A 378 14.13 25.35 -2.99
CA VAL A 378 15.16 24.74 -3.86
C VAL A 378 15.75 25.76 -4.85
N GLU A 379 14.98 26.76 -5.27
CA GLU A 379 15.47 27.89 -6.08
C GLU A 379 16.58 28.68 -5.35
N GLY A 380 16.53 28.72 -4.02
CA GLY A 380 17.59 29.31 -3.18
C GLY A 380 18.85 28.44 -3.05
N TRP A 381 18.89 27.24 -3.60
CA TRP A 381 20.05 26.37 -3.50
C TRP A 381 21.18 26.82 -4.43
N SER A 382 22.39 26.82 -3.91
CA SER A 382 23.58 27.05 -4.72
C SER A 382 23.99 25.79 -5.50
N GLY A 383 24.57 25.98 -6.70
CA GLY A 383 25.11 24.92 -7.53
C GLY A 383 24.03 24.17 -8.35
N LYS A 384 24.46 23.09 -8.98
CA LYS A 384 23.56 22.25 -9.79
C LYS A 384 22.78 21.28 -8.90
N TYR A 385 21.46 21.25 -9.06
CA TYR A 385 20.58 20.31 -8.38
C TYR A 385 19.51 19.73 -9.33
N ARG A 386 18.95 18.60 -8.95
CA ARG A 386 17.78 17.99 -9.60
C ARG A 386 16.60 18.09 -8.63
N TYR A 387 15.48 18.53 -9.16
CA TYR A 387 14.21 18.51 -8.45
C TYR A 387 13.21 17.78 -9.31
N LEU A 388 12.73 16.63 -8.80
CA LEU A 388 11.81 15.74 -9.48
C LEU A 388 10.53 15.62 -8.65
N ILE A 389 9.38 15.62 -9.32
CA ILE A 389 8.10 15.25 -8.72
C ILE A 389 7.58 14.08 -9.55
N LEU A 390 7.20 12.98 -8.91
CA LEU A 390 6.82 11.72 -9.56
C LEU A 390 5.45 11.28 -9.07
N SER A 391 4.67 10.66 -9.96
CA SER A 391 3.55 9.81 -9.59
C SER A 391 3.71 8.44 -10.24
N ASP A 392 3.34 7.43 -9.51
CA ASP A 392 3.48 6.02 -9.87
C ASP A 392 2.34 5.51 -10.76
N HIS A 393 1.18 6.14 -10.75
CA HIS A 393 0.02 5.91 -11.63
C HIS A 393 -1.01 7.04 -11.50
N GLY A 394 -2.00 7.03 -12.40
CA GLY A 394 -3.21 7.83 -12.34
C GLY A 394 -4.34 7.11 -11.60
N PHE A 395 -5.61 7.46 -11.89
CA PHE A 395 -6.78 6.97 -11.16
C PHE A 395 -8.02 6.82 -12.06
N SER A 396 -8.98 5.95 -11.64
CA SER A 396 -10.25 5.78 -12.34
C SER A 396 -11.36 5.32 -11.40
N SER A 397 -12.57 5.81 -11.59
CA SER A 397 -13.75 5.28 -10.88
C SER A 397 -14.17 3.93 -11.45
N PHE A 398 -14.79 3.08 -10.61
CA PHE A 398 -15.39 1.83 -11.03
C PHE A 398 -16.73 1.58 -10.33
N GLY A 399 -17.63 0.90 -11.06
CA GLY A 399 -18.96 0.51 -10.57
C GLY A 399 -19.16 -0.99 -10.46
N LYS A 400 -18.25 -1.80 -11.02
CA LYS A 400 -18.35 -3.27 -11.03
C LYS A 400 -17.05 -3.95 -10.65
N LYS A 401 -17.18 -5.02 -9.87
CA LYS A 401 -16.10 -5.93 -9.45
C LYS A 401 -16.07 -7.15 -10.37
N VAL A 402 -14.86 -7.54 -10.77
CA VAL A 402 -14.60 -8.69 -11.65
C VAL A 402 -14.02 -9.83 -10.84
N HIS A 403 -14.60 -11.02 -10.95
CA HIS A 403 -14.18 -12.24 -10.28
C HIS A 403 -13.51 -13.20 -11.27
N LEU A 404 -12.21 -13.08 -11.47
CA LEU A 404 -11.47 -13.85 -12.48
C LEU A 404 -11.58 -15.37 -12.28
N ASN A 405 -11.48 -15.87 -11.05
CA ASN A 405 -11.60 -17.31 -10.82
C ASN A 405 -12.99 -17.86 -11.15
N ARG A 406 -14.05 -17.06 -10.98
CA ARG A 406 -15.39 -17.45 -11.42
C ARG A 406 -15.47 -17.49 -12.96
N TRP A 407 -14.90 -16.50 -13.63
CA TRP A 407 -14.82 -16.52 -15.09
C TRP A 407 -14.02 -17.73 -15.60
N LEU A 408 -12.89 -18.07 -14.96
CA LEU A 408 -12.09 -19.25 -15.30
C LEU A 408 -12.88 -20.55 -15.12
N LEU A 409 -13.69 -20.66 -14.07
CA LEU A 409 -14.57 -21.78 -13.81
C LEU A 409 -15.65 -21.92 -14.89
N GLU A 410 -16.33 -20.82 -15.23
CA GLU A 410 -17.39 -20.77 -16.25
C GLU A 410 -16.89 -21.12 -17.65
N ASN A 411 -15.62 -20.80 -17.94
CA ASN A 411 -14.98 -21.10 -19.22
C ASN A 411 -14.21 -22.42 -19.25
N GLY A 412 -14.26 -23.23 -18.16
CA GLY A 412 -13.69 -24.56 -18.12
C GLY A 412 -12.18 -24.64 -17.83
N TYR A 413 -11.52 -23.50 -17.51
CA TYR A 413 -10.10 -23.46 -17.19
C TYR A 413 -9.79 -23.84 -15.73
N LEU A 414 -10.74 -23.62 -14.83
CA LEU A 414 -10.68 -23.97 -13.42
C LEU A 414 -11.79 -24.99 -13.11
N GLN A 415 -11.49 -25.96 -12.25
CA GLN A 415 -12.44 -26.98 -11.82
C GLN A 415 -12.45 -27.06 -10.29
N MET A 416 -13.66 -27.00 -9.70
CA MET A 416 -13.83 -27.11 -8.25
C MET A 416 -14.19 -28.54 -7.85
N THR A 417 -13.84 -28.91 -6.63
CA THR A 417 -14.44 -30.04 -5.93
C THR A 417 -15.79 -29.62 -5.34
N ASP A 418 -16.65 -30.57 -4.96
CA ASP A 418 -18.05 -30.31 -4.56
C ASP A 418 -18.24 -29.39 -3.32
N SER A 419 -17.17 -29.04 -2.62
CA SER A 419 -17.24 -28.27 -1.34
C SER A 419 -16.34 -27.04 -1.24
N GLY A 420 -15.78 -26.55 -2.36
CA GLY A 420 -14.80 -25.46 -2.33
C GLY A 420 -15.35 -24.10 -2.76
N SER A 421 -14.87 -23.01 -2.13
CA SER A 421 -15.13 -21.62 -2.53
C SER A 421 -13.84 -20.80 -2.73
N ASP A 422 -12.68 -21.46 -2.64
CA ASP A 422 -11.35 -20.87 -2.82
C ASP A 422 -10.37 -21.91 -3.40
N LEU A 423 -9.10 -21.56 -3.54
CA LEU A 423 -8.07 -22.44 -4.11
C LEU A 423 -7.87 -23.75 -3.35
N SER A 424 -8.27 -23.86 -2.08
CA SER A 424 -8.18 -25.13 -1.33
C SER A 424 -9.17 -26.18 -1.84
N GLY A 425 -10.26 -25.73 -2.46
CA GLY A 425 -11.28 -26.59 -3.07
C GLY A 425 -11.07 -26.84 -4.57
N VAL A 426 -9.95 -26.46 -5.15
CA VAL A 426 -9.68 -26.65 -6.58
C VAL A 426 -9.21 -28.08 -6.87
N ASN A 427 -9.78 -28.67 -7.93
CA ASN A 427 -9.29 -29.92 -8.50
C ASN A 427 -8.11 -29.65 -9.46
N TRP A 428 -6.90 -29.63 -8.93
CA TRP A 428 -5.69 -29.28 -9.67
C TRP A 428 -5.37 -30.24 -10.83
N SER A 429 -5.79 -31.50 -10.75
CA SER A 429 -5.60 -32.47 -11.84
C SER A 429 -6.46 -32.19 -13.07
N ARG A 430 -7.39 -31.23 -12.99
CA ARG A 430 -8.31 -30.83 -14.07
C ARG A 430 -8.33 -29.32 -14.30
N THR A 431 -7.47 -28.56 -13.61
CA THR A 431 -7.41 -27.10 -13.68
C THR A 431 -6.22 -26.66 -14.51
N CYS A 432 -6.46 -25.92 -15.59
CA CYS A 432 -5.43 -25.38 -16.48
C CYS A 432 -4.95 -23.98 -16.06
N ALA A 433 -5.81 -23.18 -15.42
CA ALA A 433 -5.47 -21.81 -15.00
C ALA A 433 -6.21 -21.40 -13.73
N TYR A 434 -5.63 -20.44 -13.00
CA TYR A 434 -6.17 -19.88 -11.77
C TYR A 434 -5.70 -18.42 -11.60
N ALA A 435 -6.42 -17.62 -10.81
CA ALA A 435 -6.07 -16.24 -10.50
C ALA A 435 -5.75 -16.07 -9.00
N VAL A 436 -4.68 -15.34 -8.72
CA VAL A 436 -4.27 -14.81 -7.39
C VAL A 436 -3.62 -13.47 -7.64
N GLY A 437 -3.92 -12.47 -6.81
CA GLY A 437 -3.57 -11.08 -7.09
C GLY A 437 -4.69 -10.37 -7.85
N LEU A 438 -4.57 -9.05 -7.99
CA LEU A 438 -5.65 -8.23 -8.56
C LEU A 438 -5.69 -8.29 -10.09
N ASN A 439 -4.52 -8.43 -10.73
CA ASN A 439 -4.40 -8.38 -12.19
C ASN A 439 -3.80 -9.68 -12.79
N SER A 440 -3.69 -10.74 -12.02
CA SER A 440 -2.80 -11.86 -12.34
C SER A 440 -3.54 -13.16 -12.62
N ILE A 441 -3.31 -13.78 -13.78
CA ILE A 441 -3.73 -15.16 -14.10
C ILE A 441 -2.48 -16.02 -14.34
N TYR A 442 -2.48 -17.19 -13.74
CA TYR A 442 -1.42 -18.20 -13.84
C TYR A 442 -1.92 -19.45 -14.53
N LEU A 443 -1.13 -20.01 -15.45
CA LEU A 443 -1.36 -21.35 -15.95
C LEU A 443 -0.83 -22.37 -14.94
N ASN A 444 -1.50 -23.50 -14.83
CA ASN A 444 -1.08 -24.63 -13.99
C ASN A 444 -0.05 -25.50 -14.74
N VAL A 445 1.18 -24.94 -14.95
CA VAL A 445 2.21 -25.52 -15.81
C VAL A 445 2.94 -26.68 -15.13
N ALA A 446 3.08 -27.80 -15.83
CA ALA A 446 3.85 -28.95 -15.37
C ALA A 446 5.32 -28.58 -15.09
N GLY A 447 5.82 -28.99 -13.92
CA GLY A 447 7.19 -28.68 -13.47
C GLY A 447 7.41 -27.27 -12.92
N ARG A 448 6.40 -26.39 -12.94
CA ARG A 448 6.40 -25.08 -12.28
C ARG A 448 5.48 -25.07 -11.08
N GLU A 449 4.23 -25.44 -11.27
CA GLU A 449 3.26 -25.59 -10.19
C GLU A 449 3.31 -27.00 -9.56
N GLY A 450 2.95 -27.09 -8.27
CA GLY A 450 3.04 -28.32 -7.49
C GLY A 450 2.24 -29.49 -8.06
N GLN A 451 1.11 -29.23 -8.70
CA GLN A 451 0.27 -30.21 -9.39
C GLN A 451 -0.03 -29.75 -10.83
N GLY A 452 0.99 -29.19 -11.50
CA GLY A 452 0.86 -28.66 -12.85
C GLY A 452 0.52 -29.74 -13.88
N ILE A 453 -0.43 -29.44 -14.78
CA ILE A 453 -0.91 -30.33 -15.84
C ILE A 453 -0.68 -29.79 -17.25
N VAL A 454 -0.51 -28.47 -17.41
CA VAL A 454 -0.31 -27.84 -18.72
C VAL A 454 1.12 -28.11 -19.18
N SER A 455 1.30 -28.78 -20.30
CA SER A 455 2.61 -29.04 -20.90
C SER A 455 3.17 -27.80 -21.59
N ALA A 456 4.49 -27.75 -21.78
CA ALA A 456 5.15 -26.56 -22.34
C ALA A 456 4.69 -26.24 -23.79
N ASP A 457 4.30 -27.24 -24.56
CA ASP A 457 3.80 -27.11 -25.93
C ASP A 457 2.32 -26.64 -26.00
N GLU A 458 1.56 -26.78 -24.92
CA GLU A 458 0.18 -26.30 -24.82
C GLU A 458 0.08 -24.83 -24.38
N VAL A 459 1.12 -24.30 -23.70
CA VAL A 459 1.11 -22.99 -23.06
C VAL A 459 0.71 -21.87 -24.03
N GLU A 460 1.35 -21.77 -25.19
CA GLU A 460 1.13 -20.66 -26.13
C GLU A 460 -0.29 -20.70 -26.71
N ASN A 461 -0.79 -21.88 -27.07
CA ASN A 461 -2.16 -22.03 -27.59
C ASN A 461 -3.20 -21.64 -26.53
N LEU A 462 -3.01 -22.09 -25.29
CA LEU A 462 -3.90 -21.78 -24.18
C LEU A 462 -3.91 -20.29 -23.83
N LEU A 463 -2.74 -19.65 -23.82
CA LEU A 463 -2.63 -18.21 -23.60
C LEU A 463 -3.37 -17.41 -24.68
N ASN A 464 -3.19 -17.76 -25.95
CA ASN A 464 -3.84 -17.07 -27.06
C ASN A 464 -5.38 -17.28 -27.05
N GLU A 465 -5.84 -18.47 -26.72
CA GLU A 465 -7.28 -18.76 -26.54
C GLU A 465 -7.88 -17.92 -25.42
N MET A 466 -7.25 -17.92 -24.23
CA MET A 466 -7.72 -17.17 -23.07
C MET A 466 -7.68 -15.65 -23.33
N LYS A 467 -6.60 -15.13 -23.93
CA LYS A 467 -6.49 -13.72 -24.34
C LYS A 467 -7.65 -13.33 -25.26
N GLY A 468 -7.95 -14.16 -26.28
CA GLY A 468 -9.06 -13.91 -27.18
C GLY A 468 -10.43 -13.89 -26.49
N LYS A 469 -10.70 -14.84 -25.58
CA LYS A 469 -11.96 -14.89 -24.83
C LYS A 469 -12.10 -13.73 -23.85
N LEU A 470 -11.03 -13.38 -23.11
CA LEU A 470 -11.03 -12.25 -22.17
C LEU A 470 -11.29 -10.91 -22.88
N LEU A 471 -10.62 -10.64 -23.99
CA LEU A 471 -10.81 -9.42 -24.78
C LEU A 471 -12.22 -9.32 -25.42
N ASN A 472 -12.88 -10.45 -25.64
CA ASN A 472 -14.27 -10.50 -26.14
C ASN A 472 -15.31 -10.56 -25.01
N TRP A 473 -14.89 -10.58 -23.75
CA TRP A 473 -15.80 -10.59 -22.62
C TRP A 473 -16.46 -9.22 -22.43
N LYS A 474 -17.77 -9.21 -22.50
CA LYS A 474 -18.59 -8.00 -22.43
C LYS A 474 -19.63 -8.13 -21.32
N ASP A 475 -19.98 -6.99 -20.79
CA ASP A 475 -21.10 -6.82 -19.87
C ASP A 475 -22.45 -6.91 -20.60
N ASP A 476 -23.56 -6.91 -19.87
CA ASP A 476 -24.91 -7.00 -20.39
C ASP A 476 -25.25 -5.86 -21.38
N ASP A 477 -24.67 -4.68 -21.18
CA ASP A 477 -24.81 -3.50 -22.06
C ASP A 477 -23.84 -3.49 -23.25
N GLN A 478 -23.10 -4.58 -23.47
CA GLN A 478 -22.06 -4.75 -24.49
C GLN A 478 -20.76 -3.94 -24.25
N THR A 479 -20.58 -3.32 -23.08
CA THR A 479 -19.34 -2.65 -22.69
C THR A 479 -18.23 -3.69 -22.50
N PRO A 480 -17.02 -3.50 -23.07
CA PRO A 480 -15.88 -4.36 -22.79
C PRO A 480 -15.48 -4.30 -21.32
N ILE A 481 -15.27 -5.45 -20.68
CA ILE A 481 -14.82 -5.54 -19.29
C ILE A 481 -13.29 -5.47 -19.20
N ILE A 482 -12.62 -6.01 -20.21
CA ILE A 482 -11.17 -6.07 -20.32
C ILE A 482 -10.70 -5.13 -21.41
N GLN A 483 -9.81 -4.20 -21.05
CA GLN A 483 -9.19 -3.26 -21.97
C GLN A 483 -8.02 -3.90 -22.72
N ASN A 484 -7.19 -4.65 -22.00
CA ASN A 484 -5.99 -5.25 -22.56
C ASN A 484 -5.59 -6.52 -21.80
N ILE A 485 -4.89 -7.42 -22.48
CA ILE A 485 -4.23 -8.60 -21.89
C ILE A 485 -2.79 -8.61 -22.35
N ARG A 486 -1.86 -8.48 -21.40
CA ARG A 486 -0.43 -8.56 -21.65
C ARG A 486 0.08 -9.95 -21.28
N LEU A 487 0.86 -10.55 -22.18
CA LEU A 487 1.49 -11.84 -21.94
C LEU A 487 2.80 -11.64 -21.14
N LYS A 488 3.13 -12.61 -20.31
CA LYS A 488 4.34 -12.61 -19.46
C LYS A 488 5.62 -12.22 -20.20
N HIS A 489 5.85 -12.80 -21.36
CA HIS A 489 7.06 -12.56 -22.15
C HIS A 489 7.10 -11.19 -22.86
N GLU A 490 5.94 -10.55 -23.01
CA GLU A 490 5.80 -9.19 -23.55
C GLU A 490 6.02 -8.13 -22.46
N THR A 491 5.78 -8.48 -21.19
CA THR A 491 5.68 -7.55 -20.06
C THR A 491 6.91 -7.58 -19.17
N PHE A 492 7.48 -8.76 -18.92
CA PHE A 492 8.47 -8.97 -17.89
C PHE A 492 9.80 -9.47 -18.44
N SER A 493 10.90 -8.92 -17.89
CA SER A 493 12.26 -9.32 -18.22
C SER A 493 13.09 -9.48 -16.93
N GLY A 494 13.90 -10.55 -16.84
CA GLY A 494 14.78 -10.78 -15.71
C GLY A 494 14.57 -12.12 -15.00
N PRO A 495 15.31 -12.36 -13.91
CA PRO A 495 15.41 -13.69 -13.29
C PRO A 495 14.13 -14.14 -12.57
N TYR A 496 13.23 -13.21 -12.24
CA TYR A 496 11.95 -13.51 -11.58
C TYR A 496 10.82 -13.79 -12.57
N THR A 497 10.97 -13.53 -13.87
CA THR A 497 9.92 -13.68 -14.89
C THR A 497 9.23 -15.04 -14.84
N ARG A 498 9.98 -16.13 -14.53
CA ARG A 498 9.41 -17.47 -14.40
C ARG A 498 8.33 -17.59 -13.32
N PHE A 499 8.34 -16.74 -12.31
CA PHE A 499 7.38 -16.73 -11.19
C PHE A 499 6.20 -15.80 -11.42
N GLY A 500 6.31 -14.89 -12.38
CA GLY A 500 5.26 -13.92 -12.73
C GLY A 500 4.01 -14.58 -13.30
N PRO A 501 2.90 -13.80 -13.35
CA PRO A 501 1.66 -14.23 -13.99
C PRO A 501 1.90 -14.49 -15.49
N ASP A 502 1.18 -15.46 -16.03
CA ASP A 502 1.24 -15.76 -17.47
C ASP A 502 0.44 -14.78 -18.29
N LEU A 503 -0.64 -14.21 -17.70
CA LEU A 503 -1.45 -13.12 -18.22
C LEU A 503 -1.58 -12.03 -17.18
N VAL A 504 -1.33 -10.78 -17.57
CA VAL A 504 -1.67 -9.58 -16.79
C VAL A 504 -2.94 -8.98 -17.37
N VAL A 505 -3.97 -8.90 -16.55
CA VAL A 505 -5.31 -8.44 -16.94
C VAL A 505 -5.43 -6.94 -16.72
N GLY A 506 -5.57 -6.18 -17.79
CA GLY A 506 -5.89 -4.76 -17.77
C GLY A 506 -7.41 -4.57 -17.91
N TYR A 507 -8.08 -4.23 -16.81
CA TYR A 507 -9.54 -3.96 -16.83
C TYR A 507 -9.83 -2.65 -17.55
N ALA A 508 -11.00 -2.55 -18.17
CA ALA A 508 -11.50 -1.31 -18.75
C ALA A 508 -11.96 -0.34 -17.65
N ALA A 509 -12.07 0.95 -17.97
CA ALA A 509 -12.64 1.94 -17.07
C ALA A 509 -14.06 1.52 -16.63
N GLY A 510 -14.37 1.69 -15.35
CA GLY A 510 -15.62 1.24 -14.75
C GLY A 510 -15.57 -0.16 -14.13
N TYR A 511 -14.51 -0.92 -14.34
CA TYR A 511 -14.30 -2.29 -13.83
C TYR A 511 -13.00 -2.40 -13.02
N ARG A 512 -13.00 -3.29 -12.04
CA ARG A 512 -11.84 -3.58 -11.19
C ARG A 512 -11.86 -5.05 -10.74
N ALA A 513 -10.70 -5.63 -10.48
CA ALA A 513 -10.64 -6.91 -9.76
C ALA A 513 -11.34 -6.84 -8.42
N SER A 514 -12.06 -7.89 -8.05
CA SER A 514 -12.56 -8.03 -6.68
C SER A 514 -11.44 -8.38 -5.70
N ALA A 515 -11.66 -8.07 -4.43
CA ALA A 515 -10.83 -8.55 -3.32
C ALA A 515 -10.75 -10.09 -3.29
N GLU A 516 -11.85 -10.75 -3.58
CA GLU A 516 -11.96 -12.21 -3.65
C GLU A 516 -11.01 -12.80 -4.70
N THR A 517 -10.89 -12.15 -5.88
CA THR A 517 -9.90 -12.55 -6.89
C THR A 517 -8.49 -12.44 -6.33
N GLY A 518 -8.17 -11.34 -5.67
CA GLY A 518 -6.87 -11.14 -5.04
C GLY A 518 -6.48 -12.27 -4.09
N LEU A 519 -7.46 -12.76 -3.33
CA LEU A 519 -7.29 -13.87 -2.37
C LEU A 519 -7.42 -15.27 -2.98
N GLY A 520 -7.68 -15.41 -4.27
CA GLY A 520 -7.89 -16.70 -4.92
C GLY A 520 -9.24 -17.34 -4.61
N LYS A 521 -10.25 -16.58 -4.20
CA LYS A 521 -11.62 -17.07 -3.98
C LYS A 521 -12.37 -17.24 -5.30
N VAL A 522 -13.44 -18.05 -5.25
CA VAL A 522 -14.32 -18.36 -6.38
C VAL A 522 -15.76 -17.98 -6.01
N PRO A 523 -16.17 -16.71 -6.19
CA PRO A 523 -17.54 -16.25 -5.91
C PRO A 523 -18.61 -16.88 -6.80
N ALA A 524 -19.89 -16.56 -6.53
CA ALA A 524 -21.02 -17.14 -7.25
C ALA A 524 -21.19 -16.56 -8.67
N THR A 525 -20.76 -15.31 -8.91
CA THR A 525 -20.89 -14.61 -10.19
C THR A 525 -19.53 -14.14 -10.68
N SER A 526 -19.36 -13.92 -11.97
CA SER A 526 -18.14 -13.39 -12.56
C SER A 526 -18.08 -11.84 -12.55
N LEU A 527 -19.24 -11.18 -12.38
CA LEU A 527 -19.38 -9.74 -12.19
C LEU A 527 -20.30 -9.43 -11.01
N GLU A 528 -20.02 -8.36 -10.31
CA GLU A 528 -20.80 -7.85 -9.19
C GLU A 528 -20.80 -6.31 -9.18
N LEU A 529 -21.93 -5.69 -8.81
CA LEU A 529 -21.99 -4.25 -8.56
C LEU A 529 -21.12 -3.92 -7.33
N ASN A 530 -20.46 -2.78 -7.38
CA ASN A 530 -19.70 -2.27 -6.24
C ASN A 530 -20.60 -1.42 -5.32
N PRO A 531 -21.00 -1.91 -4.13
CA PRO A 531 -21.75 -1.13 -3.15
C PRO A 531 -20.86 -0.40 -2.15
N ASP A 532 -19.54 -0.61 -2.20
CA ASP A 532 -18.61 -0.15 -1.19
C ASP A 532 -18.29 1.35 -1.34
N HIS A 533 -17.87 1.99 -0.27
CA HIS A 533 -17.37 3.37 -0.29
C HIS A 533 -16.09 3.49 -1.14
N TRP A 534 -15.31 2.42 -1.22
CA TRP A 534 -14.16 2.30 -2.13
C TRP A 534 -14.65 2.23 -3.58
N GLY A 535 -14.81 3.39 -4.21
CA GLY A 535 -15.46 3.52 -5.52
C GLY A 535 -14.52 3.90 -6.66
N ALA A 536 -13.21 3.98 -6.41
CA ALA A 536 -12.22 4.31 -7.42
C ALA A 536 -10.89 3.59 -7.14
N ASP A 537 -10.12 3.30 -8.20
CA ASP A 537 -8.90 2.50 -8.12
C ASP A 537 -7.99 2.75 -9.33
N HIS A 538 -6.78 2.26 -9.25
CA HIS A 538 -5.77 2.28 -10.31
C HIS A 538 -5.41 0.88 -10.83
N CYS A 539 -5.90 -0.20 -10.19
CA CYS A 539 -5.63 -1.60 -10.58
C CYS A 539 -6.40 -2.01 -11.85
N ILE A 540 -6.37 -1.17 -12.88
CA ILE A 540 -6.97 -1.35 -14.20
C ILE A 540 -5.88 -1.48 -15.28
N ASP A 541 -6.18 -1.22 -16.54
CA ASP A 541 -5.13 -1.21 -17.57
C ASP A 541 -4.18 -0.03 -17.38
N ALA A 542 -2.87 -0.30 -17.44
CA ALA A 542 -1.82 0.69 -17.18
C ALA A 542 -1.86 1.88 -18.17
N ASP A 543 -2.32 1.66 -19.40
CA ASP A 543 -2.41 2.71 -20.41
C ASP A 543 -3.52 3.73 -20.11
N LEU A 544 -4.49 3.36 -19.24
CA LEU A 544 -5.58 4.23 -18.80
C LEU A 544 -5.21 5.10 -17.60
N VAL A 545 -4.19 4.72 -16.85
CA VAL A 545 -3.77 5.37 -15.60
C VAL A 545 -2.26 5.66 -15.58
N PRO A 546 -1.72 6.38 -16.58
CA PRO A 546 -0.30 6.73 -16.59
C PRO A 546 0.05 7.60 -15.37
N GLY A 547 1.29 7.51 -14.90
CA GLY A 547 1.82 8.41 -13.90
C GLY A 547 2.21 9.78 -14.49
N VAL A 548 2.90 10.58 -13.68
CA VAL A 548 3.46 11.86 -14.11
C VAL A 548 4.90 12.03 -13.64
N ILE A 549 5.63 12.84 -14.39
CA ILE A 549 6.93 13.37 -13.97
C ILE A 549 6.97 14.88 -14.20
N PHE A 550 7.44 15.60 -13.17
CA PHE A 550 7.86 16.99 -13.29
C PHE A 550 9.34 17.10 -12.91
N ALA A 551 10.08 17.91 -13.64
CA ALA A 551 11.49 18.13 -13.40
C ALA A 551 11.87 19.61 -13.58
N ASN A 552 12.88 20.09 -12.85
CA ASN A 552 13.46 21.41 -13.05
C ASN A 552 14.44 21.45 -14.26
N ARG A 553 14.07 20.73 -15.33
CA ARG A 553 14.76 20.66 -16.61
C ARG A 553 13.77 20.38 -17.73
N ASP A 554 14.14 20.70 -18.96
CA ASP A 554 13.34 20.32 -20.13
C ASP A 554 13.37 18.80 -20.33
N LEU A 555 12.20 18.19 -20.45
CA LEU A 555 11.99 16.76 -20.65
C LEU A 555 11.63 16.41 -22.10
N ARG A 556 11.34 17.39 -22.95
CA ARG A 556 10.86 17.16 -24.34
C ARG A 556 11.86 16.39 -25.20
N ASP A 557 13.15 16.49 -24.90
CA ASP A 557 14.20 15.77 -25.65
C ASP A 557 14.29 14.28 -25.27
N PHE A 558 13.62 13.83 -24.19
CA PHE A 558 13.65 12.42 -23.76
C PHE A 558 12.68 11.53 -24.55
N GLY A 559 11.69 12.10 -25.25
CA GLY A 559 10.59 11.32 -25.82
C GLY A 559 9.64 10.77 -24.74
N ALA A 560 9.14 9.54 -24.92
CA ALA A 560 8.35 8.87 -23.90
C ALA A 560 9.24 8.51 -22.71
N ILE A 561 8.84 8.94 -21.50
CA ILE A 561 9.57 8.66 -20.27
C ILE A 561 8.86 7.53 -19.53
N SER A 562 9.62 6.57 -19.06
CA SER A 562 9.12 5.42 -18.31
C SER A 562 9.78 5.32 -16.92
N PHE A 563 9.25 4.41 -16.09
CA PHE A 563 9.87 4.08 -14.80
C PHE A 563 11.35 3.71 -14.91
N ARG A 564 11.82 3.20 -16.07
CA ARG A 564 13.22 2.81 -16.34
C ARG A 564 14.18 4.00 -16.35
N ASP A 565 13.67 5.18 -16.66
CA ASP A 565 14.46 6.41 -16.78
C ASP A 565 14.65 7.12 -15.44
N ILE A 566 13.87 6.76 -14.43
CA ILE A 566 13.88 7.42 -13.11
C ILE A 566 15.26 7.34 -12.43
N PRO A 567 15.98 6.22 -12.40
CA PRO A 567 17.34 6.20 -11.85
C PRO A 567 18.30 7.18 -12.55
N PHE A 568 18.24 7.25 -13.90
CA PHE A 568 19.06 8.20 -14.64
C PHE A 568 18.69 9.66 -14.34
N LEU A 569 17.41 9.97 -14.29
CA LEU A 569 16.93 11.31 -13.94
C LEU A 569 17.30 11.69 -12.50
N ALA A 570 17.27 10.74 -11.57
CA ALA A 570 17.60 10.94 -10.17
C ALA A 570 19.10 11.11 -9.92
N ILE A 571 19.93 10.20 -10.44
CA ILE A 571 21.36 10.14 -10.09
C ILE A 571 22.31 10.33 -11.28
N GLY A 572 21.80 10.43 -12.51
CA GLY A 572 22.59 10.58 -13.73
C GLY A 572 23.21 9.28 -14.23
N LYS A 573 22.71 8.12 -13.78
CA LYS A 573 23.22 6.80 -14.13
C LYS A 573 22.07 5.80 -14.25
N HIS A 574 22.05 5.01 -15.32
CA HIS A 574 21.21 3.83 -15.40
C HIS A 574 21.77 2.73 -14.49
N LEU A 575 20.90 1.97 -13.86
CA LEU A 575 21.30 0.83 -13.03
C LEU A 575 21.58 -0.38 -13.93
N ASP A 576 22.57 -1.19 -13.54
CA ASP A 576 22.89 -2.43 -14.22
C ASP A 576 22.02 -3.57 -13.69
N PRO A 577 21.09 -4.13 -14.50
CA PRO A 577 20.20 -5.20 -14.07
C PRO A 577 20.86 -6.58 -13.95
N THR A 578 22.15 -6.74 -14.29
CA THR A 578 22.79 -8.06 -14.43
C THR A 578 23.17 -8.74 -13.10
N ASN A 579 23.13 -8.03 -11.97
CA ASN A 579 23.54 -8.53 -10.66
C ASN A 579 22.38 -8.97 -9.74
N ILE A 580 21.27 -9.42 -10.30
CA ILE A 580 20.07 -9.81 -9.52
C ILE A 580 20.18 -11.29 -9.13
N LYS A 581 20.21 -11.58 -7.83
CA LYS A 581 20.09 -12.95 -7.30
C LYS A 581 18.64 -13.21 -6.91
N PRO A 582 17.95 -14.18 -7.54
CA PRO A 582 16.61 -14.54 -7.10
C PRO A 582 16.67 -15.04 -5.65
N PRO A 583 15.71 -14.66 -4.78
CA PRO A 583 15.61 -15.22 -3.43
C PRO A 583 15.26 -16.69 -3.47
N SER A 584 15.51 -17.38 -2.36
CA SER A 584 14.91 -18.69 -2.09
C SER A 584 13.38 -18.57 -2.11
N ALA A 585 12.67 -19.63 -2.50
CA ALA A 585 11.21 -19.65 -2.51
C ALA A 585 10.64 -19.18 -1.16
N ALA A 586 9.69 -18.24 -1.20
CA ALA A 586 8.97 -17.83 0.01
C ALA A 586 8.12 -18.99 0.52
N ALA A 587 8.10 -19.22 1.83
CA ALA A 587 7.15 -20.13 2.42
C ALA A 587 5.74 -19.56 2.28
N GLY A 588 4.82 -20.26 1.62
CA GLY A 588 3.43 -19.86 1.49
C GLY A 588 2.79 -19.64 2.86
N GLN A 589 1.98 -18.59 2.98
CA GLN A 589 1.19 -18.28 4.17
C GLN A 589 -0.16 -19.02 4.07
N GLY A 590 -0.71 -19.48 5.19
CA GLY A 590 -2.05 -20.09 5.17
C GLY A 590 -3.13 -19.04 4.87
N HIS A 591 -4.24 -19.41 4.21
CA HIS A 591 -5.33 -18.49 3.82
C HIS A 591 -5.85 -17.61 4.97
N LYS A 592 -6.04 -18.15 6.18
CA LYS A 592 -6.48 -17.38 7.34
C LYS A 592 -5.47 -16.30 7.78
N ASP A 593 -4.19 -16.63 7.76
CA ASP A 593 -3.10 -15.72 8.10
C ASP A 593 -3.00 -14.56 7.09
N LEU A 594 -3.22 -14.87 5.80
CA LEU A 594 -3.27 -13.89 4.75
C LEU A 594 -4.45 -12.91 4.91
N GLU A 595 -5.67 -13.42 5.12
CA GLU A 595 -6.85 -12.57 5.33
C GLU A 595 -6.66 -11.64 6.54
N GLU A 596 -6.11 -12.16 7.64
CA GLU A 596 -5.83 -11.34 8.82
C GLU A 596 -4.77 -10.27 8.56
N ARG A 597 -3.73 -10.58 7.80
CA ARG A 597 -2.69 -9.60 7.44
C ARG A 597 -3.20 -8.49 6.55
N LEU A 598 -4.18 -8.77 5.70
CA LEU A 598 -4.71 -7.85 4.69
C LEU A 598 -5.93 -7.04 5.15
N LYS A 599 -6.57 -7.39 6.27
CA LYS A 599 -7.79 -6.72 6.76
C LYS A 599 -7.69 -5.19 6.87
N GLY A 600 -6.49 -4.67 7.11
CA GLY A 600 -6.25 -3.23 7.25
C GLY A 600 -6.13 -2.46 5.94
N LEU A 601 -6.09 -3.15 4.81
CA LEU A 601 -6.01 -2.52 3.50
C LEU A 601 -7.38 -2.52 2.84
N GLY A 602 -7.82 -1.37 2.38
CA GLY A 602 -9.06 -1.22 1.65
C GLY A 602 -9.15 -2.07 0.37
N TYR A 603 -8.02 -2.56 -0.15
CA TYR A 603 -7.97 -3.41 -1.34
C TYR A 603 -8.74 -4.73 -1.21
N LEU A 604 -8.93 -5.26 0.02
CA LEU A 604 -9.46 -6.60 0.25
C LEU A 604 -10.63 -6.61 1.24
#